data_9ba660d452e822d75497bfecf73cd1fb
#
_entry.id   9ba660d452e822d75497bfecf73cd1fb
#
_cell.length_a   1.000
_cell.length_b   1.000
_cell.length_c   1.000
_cell.angle_alpha   90.00
_cell.angle_beta   90.00
_cell.angle_gamma   90.00
#
_symmetry.space_group_name_H-M   'P 1'
#
loop_
_entity.id
_entity.type
_entity.pdbx_description
1 polymer ?
#
loop_
_entity_poly.entity_id
_entity_poly.type
_entity_poly.pdbx_seq_one_letter_code
_entity_poly.pdbx_strand_id
1 'polypeptide(L)'
;MVNVARLPQGVRARAKGGYEKRFTVDGVRYSVYGATPKECMKKETEKRQAIAAGTYTKNNAVTFGEYFTEWCEMKARQVKGATLLNYTTCYNKHLDKVLGRCKVQKIERRQIVQIQQRVAEMHGVSTGNRAKLVISMVLENAVLDGIITANPADHIPQLKREGRKITETTHKALSAQEITDFLAGSKESWYYNAFRFMLATGVRCGECGALEPRDIDYKANVIHIRRTVTRDVSGKWILGDTPKTAHSCRVIPMNAEIRAILNEQMKYNNMMFGIALDKPIFRSERGGLMNTSTANSFIRYKVTQLNKQGKEIHMFSVHALRDTFATMAARKHVPMNVLKELLGHASYQMTADRYAQVYEEEKQEVMKGLSILEA
;
A
#
# COMPACT_ATOMS: atom_id res chain seq x y z
N MET A 1 -28.04 15.82 68.85
CA MET A 1 -27.59 14.56 68.24
C MET A 1 -27.75 14.72 66.73
N VAL A 2 -26.62 14.81 66.00
CA VAL A 2 -26.64 14.93 64.54
C VAL A 2 -26.99 13.55 63.98
N ASN A 3 -28.12 13.46 63.29
CA ASN A 3 -28.60 12.24 62.67
C ASN A 3 -27.64 11.87 61.52
N VAL A 4 -26.68 11.00 61.76
CA VAL A 4 -25.76 10.48 60.73
C VAL A 4 -26.59 9.59 59.81
N ALA A 5 -27.09 10.12 58.71
CA ALA A 5 -27.83 9.36 57.73
C ALA A 5 -26.97 8.18 57.23
N ARG A 6 -27.44 6.96 57.48
CA ARG A 6 -26.75 5.69 57.12
C ARG A 6 -26.57 5.67 55.61
N LEU A 7 -25.31 5.63 55.15
CA LEU A 7 -25.01 5.55 53.71
C LEU A 7 -25.65 4.31 53.10
N PRO A 8 -26.18 4.38 51.87
CA PRO A 8 -26.70 3.22 51.15
C PRO A 8 -25.65 2.10 51.01
N GLN A 9 -26.13 0.87 50.97
CA GLN A 9 -25.26 -0.31 50.91
C GLN A 9 -24.24 -0.25 49.76
N GLY A 10 -22.95 -0.41 50.07
CA GLY A 10 -21.84 -0.40 49.11
C GLY A 10 -21.37 1.00 48.70
N VAL A 11 -21.96 2.10 49.19
CA VAL A 11 -21.51 3.48 48.99
C VAL A 11 -20.53 3.85 50.10
N ARG A 12 -19.40 4.46 49.76
CA ARG A 12 -18.34 4.92 50.67
C ARG A 12 -18.03 6.38 50.41
N ALA A 13 -17.85 7.17 51.46
CA ALA A 13 -17.32 8.53 51.32
C ALA A 13 -15.81 8.45 50.98
N ARG A 14 -15.36 9.36 50.10
CA ARG A 14 -13.97 9.47 49.66
C ARG A 14 -13.24 10.55 50.45
N ALA A 15 -11.97 10.31 50.79
CA ALA A 15 -11.14 11.28 51.53
C ALA A 15 -10.96 12.64 50.78
N LYS A 16 -11.04 12.64 49.43
CA LYS A 16 -10.95 13.84 48.58
C LYS A 16 -12.31 14.47 48.26
N GLY A 17 -13.36 14.10 49.01
CA GLY A 17 -14.75 14.58 48.77
C GLY A 17 -15.52 13.68 47.77
N GLY A 18 -16.87 13.70 47.91
CA GLY A 18 -17.79 12.86 47.14
C GLY A 18 -17.88 11.42 47.63
N TYR A 19 -18.56 10.59 46.85
CA TYR A 19 -18.89 9.21 47.16
C TYR A 19 -18.46 8.26 46.07
N GLU A 20 -18.13 7.03 46.42
CA GLU A 20 -17.83 5.91 45.53
C GLU A 20 -18.77 4.74 45.83
N LYS A 21 -19.28 4.09 44.79
CA LYS A 21 -19.96 2.81 44.91
C LYS A 21 -19.27 1.76 44.01
N ARG A 22 -18.97 0.57 44.61
CA ARG A 22 -18.40 -0.58 43.91
C ARG A 22 -19.45 -1.66 43.76
N PHE A 23 -19.49 -2.30 42.61
CA PHE A 23 -20.40 -3.40 42.33
C PHE A 23 -19.76 -4.38 41.34
N THR A 24 -20.32 -5.59 41.24
CA THR A 24 -19.84 -6.64 40.34
C THR A 24 -20.96 -7.01 39.37
N VAL A 25 -20.59 -7.25 38.10
CA VAL A 25 -21.48 -7.82 37.08
C VAL A 25 -20.64 -8.86 36.34
N ASP A 26 -21.14 -10.08 36.20
CA ASP A 26 -20.49 -11.20 35.51
C ASP A 26 -19.02 -11.43 35.94
N GLY A 27 -18.75 -11.35 37.25
CA GLY A 27 -17.39 -11.53 37.81
C GLY A 27 -16.47 -10.31 37.69
N VAL A 28 -16.84 -9.28 36.96
CA VAL A 28 -16.06 -8.05 36.77
C VAL A 28 -16.47 -6.97 37.75
N ARG A 29 -15.48 -6.36 38.42
CA ARG A 29 -15.70 -5.29 39.40
C ARG A 29 -15.74 -3.92 38.69
N TYR A 30 -16.76 -3.12 39.04
CA TYR A 30 -16.98 -1.75 38.55
C TYR A 30 -17.05 -0.79 39.72
N SER A 31 -16.72 0.50 39.42
CA SER A 31 -16.90 1.59 40.37
C SER A 31 -17.65 2.75 39.65
N VAL A 32 -18.45 3.47 40.44
CA VAL A 32 -19.07 4.75 40.03
C VAL A 32 -18.82 5.79 41.10
N TYR A 33 -18.78 7.05 40.69
CA TYR A 33 -18.46 8.19 41.53
C TYR A 33 -19.56 9.26 41.39
N GLY A 34 -19.90 9.92 42.50
CA GLY A 34 -20.90 10.98 42.53
C GLY A 34 -20.65 11.99 43.65
N ALA A 35 -21.20 13.17 43.52
CA ALA A 35 -21.18 14.18 44.58
C ALA A 35 -22.08 13.81 45.74
N THR A 36 -23.13 13.01 45.51
CA THR A 36 -24.07 12.52 46.55
C THR A 36 -24.22 11.01 46.44
N PRO A 37 -24.63 10.32 47.57
CA PRO A 37 -24.93 8.91 47.56
C PRO A 37 -26.02 8.53 46.53
N LYS A 38 -27.03 9.35 46.38
CA LYS A 38 -28.14 9.18 45.42
C LYS A 38 -27.65 9.17 43.99
N GLU A 39 -26.70 10.04 43.69
CA GLU A 39 -26.04 10.09 42.34
C GLU A 39 -25.23 8.84 42.04
N CYS A 40 -24.51 8.29 43.03
CA CYS A 40 -23.81 7.03 42.88
C CYS A 40 -24.77 5.88 42.58
N MET A 41 -25.91 5.81 43.22
CA MET A 41 -26.95 4.79 42.99
C MET A 41 -27.52 4.90 41.57
N LYS A 42 -27.84 6.12 41.14
CA LYS A 42 -28.32 6.36 39.77
C LYS A 42 -27.31 5.93 38.71
N LYS A 43 -26.06 6.35 38.88
CA LYS A 43 -24.96 5.97 37.98
C LYS A 43 -24.66 4.46 37.98
N GLU A 44 -24.86 3.77 39.10
CA GLU A 44 -24.78 2.30 39.12
C GLU A 44 -25.86 1.65 38.27
N THR A 45 -27.12 2.10 38.43
CA THR A 45 -28.26 1.58 37.66
C THR A 45 -28.06 1.78 36.16
N GLU A 46 -27.70 3.02 35.76
CA GLU A 46 -27.39 3.36 34.38
C GLU A 46 -26.26 2.48 33.81
N LYS A 47 -25.20 2.27 34.60
CA LYS A 47 -24.07 1.45 34.19
C LYS A 47 -24.42 -0.03 34.08
N ARG A 48 -25.24 -0.58 35.00
CA ARG A 48 -25.74 -1.95 34.92
C ARG A 48 -26.65 -2.16 33.69
N GLN A 49 -27.51 -1.19 33.39
CA GLN A 49 -28.36 -1.19 32.20
C GLN A 49 -27.50 -1.15 30.93
N ALA A 50 -26.48 -0.31 30.88
CA ALA A 50 -25.57 -0.23 29.74
C ALA A 50 -24.77 -1.51 29.54
N ILE A 51 -24.35 -2.19 30.63
CA ILE A 51 -23.67 -3.50 30.54
C ILE A 51 -24.65 -4.56 30.02
N ALA A 52 -25.85 -4.64 30.56
CA ALA A 52 -26.87 -5.59 30.16
C ALA A 52 -27.33 -5.41 28.69
N ALA A 53 -27.37 -4.13 28.23
CA ALA A 53 -27.69 -3.78 26.85
C ALA A 53 -26.48 -3.92 25.88
N GLY A 54 -25.30 -4.32 26.37
CA GLY A 54 -24.07 -4.39 25.55
C GLY A 54 -23.54 -3.02 25.07
N THR A 55 -24.05 -1.94 25.65
CA THR A 55 -23.66 -0.55 25.28
C THR A 55 -22.61 0.04 26.23
N TYR A 56 -22.18 -0.72 27.23
CA TYR A 56 -21.14 -0.27 28.15
C TYR A 56 -19.76 -0.38 27.54
N THR A 57 -19.05 0.75 27.43
CA THR A 57 -17.64 0.80 27.05
C THR A 57 -16.77 1.02 28.30
N LYS A 58 -15.61 0.34 28.38
CA LYS A 58 -14.60 0.67 29.37
C LYS A 58 -14.25 2.15 29.22
N ASN A 59 -14.31 2.89 30.32
CA ASN A 59 -13.97 4.33 30.30
C ASN A 59 -12.44 4.49 30.23
N ASN A 60 -11.85 4.06 29.14
CA ASN A 60 -10.44 4.26 28.82
C ASN A 60 -10.31 5.65 28.22
N ALA A 61 -9.57 6.54 28.90
CA ALA A 61 -9.27 7.87 28.41
C ALA A 61 -8.23 7.86 27.27
N VAL A 62 -8.03 6.70 26.64
CA VAL A 62 -7.00 6.51 25.61
C VAL A 62 -7.23 7.42 24.41
N THR A 63 -6.19 8.10 23.99
CA THR A 63 -6.21 8.93 22.79
C THR A 63 -6.05 8.06 21.54
N PHE A 64 -6.46 8.58 20.38
CA PHE A 64 -6.30 7.88 19.12
C PHE A 64 -4.82 7.62 18.81
N GLY A 65 -3.90 8.53 19.17
CA GLY A 65 -2.46 8.36 18.96
C GLY A 65 -1.86 7.26 19.80
N GLU A 66 -2.20 7.20 21.09
CA GLU A 66 -1.78 6.11 21.98
C GLU A 66 -2.30 4.76 21.47
N TYR A 67 -3.59 4.70 21.15
CA TYR A 67 -4.21 3.49 20.63
C TYR A 67 -3.67 3.07 19.25
N PHE A 68 -3.38 4.05 18.37
CA PHE A 68 -2.73 3.77 17.09
C PHE A 68 -1.35 3.13 17.26
N THR A 69 -0.58 3.55 18.26
CA THR A 69 0.74 2.98 18.56
C THR A 69 0.61 1.51 18.97
N GLU A 70 -0.29 1.20 19.92
CA GLU A 70 -0.60 -0.18 20.34
C GLU A 70 -1.10 -1.03 19.16
N TRP A 71 -1.97 -0.47 18.35
CA TRP A 71 -2.48 -1.12 17.14
C TRP A 71 -1.37 -1.43 16.13
N CYS A 72 -0.39 -0.54 15.94
CA CYS A 72 0.77 -0.77 15.07
C CYS A 72 1.63 -1.93 15.55
N GLU A 73 1.86 -2.06 16.85
CA GLU A 73 2.63 -3.18 17.44
C GLU A 73 1.95 -4.53 17.19
N MET A 74 0.64 -4.58 17.35
CA MET A 74 -0.16 -5.76 17.02
C MET A 74 -0.13 -6.06 15.51
N LYS A 75 -0.34 -5.04 14.67
CA LYS A 75 -0.35 -5.17 13.20
C LYS A 75 1.00 -5.56 12.62
N ALA A 76 2.10 -5.21 13.25
CA ALA A 76 3.46 -5.57 12.82
C ALA A 76 3.63 -7.10 12.65
N ARG A 77 2.89 -7.90 13.41
CA ARG A 77 2.91 -9.37 13.32
C ARG A 77 2.01 -9.93 12.21
N GLN A 78 1.10 -9.12 11.67
CA GLN A 78 0.06 -9.55 10.72
C GLN A 78 0.32 -9.08 9.29
N VAL A 79 1.08 -7.99 9.10
CA VAL A 79 1.29 -7.37 7.80
C VAL A 79 2.77 -7.19 7.48
N LYS A 80 3.10 -7.09 6.19
CA LYS A 80 4.47 -6.82 5.75
C LYS A 80 4.92 -5.43 6.19
N GLY A 81 6.22 -5.26 6.48
CA GLY A 81 6.81 -4.00 6.93
C GLY A 81 6.46 -2.80 6.06
N ALA A 82 6.49 -2.93 4.73
CA ALA A 82 6.08 -1.87 3.81
C ALA A 82 4.60 -1.44 3.97
N THR A 83 3.71 -2.38 4.33
CA THR A 83 2.30 -2.07 4.58
C THR A 83 2.15 -1.28 5.88
N LEU A 84 2.81 -1.72 6.94
CA LEU A 84 2.83 -1.00 8.22
C LEU A 84 3.43 0.39 8.06
N LEU A 85 4.54 0.51 7.33
CA LEU A 85 5.17 1.80 6.99
C LEU A 85 4.20 2.74 6.26
N ASN A 86 3.35 2.21 5.38
CA ASN A 86 2.33 3.03 4.71
C ASN A 86 1.25 3.53 5.69
N TYR A 87 0.85 2.72 6.67
CA TYR A 87 -0.11 3.12 7.70
C TYR A 87 0.49 4.18 8.62
N THR A 88 1.70 3.97 9.12
CA THR A 88 2.39 4.92 10.00
C THR A 88 2.72 6.23 9.28
N THR A 89 3.12 6.17 8.00
CA THR A 89 3.33 7.37 7.18
C THR A 89 2.04 8.14 6.97
N CYS A 90 0.93 7.46 6.71
CA CYS A 90 -0.38 8.09 6.56
C CYS A 90 -0.81 8.77 7.87
N TYR A 91 -0.67 8.07 8.99
CA TYR A 91 -0.97 8.62 10.32
C TYR A 91 -0.14 9.86 10.62
N ASN A 92 1.18 9.76 10.56
CA ASN A 92 2.10 10.86 10.91
C ASN A 92 1.90 12.10 10.04
N LYS A 93 1.61 11.91 8.75
CA LYS A 93 1.46 13.04 7.81
C LYS A 93 0.09 13.70 7.86
N HIS A 94 -0.97 12.92 8.09
CA HIS A 94 -2.33 13.39 7.83
C HIS A 94 -3.28 13.29 9.03
N LEU A 95 -3.01 12.40 10.00
CA LEU A 95 -3.95 12.10 11.08
C LEU A 95 -3.49 12.57 12.45
N ASP A 96 -2.21 12.50 12.76
CA ASP A 96 -1.66 12.79 14.09
C ASP A 96 -2.08 14.17 14.61
N LYS A 97 -1.88 15.21 13.81
CA LYS A 97 -2.23 16.60 14.19
C LYS A 97 -3.72 16.83 14.45
N VAL A 98 -4.58 15.99 13.85
CA VAL A 98 -6.04 16.19 13.89
C VAL A 98 -6.71 15.24 14.87
N LEU A 99 -6.29 13.99 14.93
CA LEU A 99 -6.89 12.95 15.78
C LEU A 99 -5.99 12.47 16.91
N GLY A 100 -4.68 12.65 16.83
CA GLY A 100 -3.73 12.05 17.76
C GLY A 100 -4.07 12.30 19.24
N ARG A 101 -4.53 13.51 19.59
CA ARG A 101 -4.93 13.88 20.95
C ARG A 101 -6.41 13.67 21.25
N CYS A 102 -7.22 13.27 20.25
CA CYS A 102 -8.65 13.02 20.47
C CYS A 102 -8.83 11.68 21.20
N LYS A 103 -9.73 11.65 22.17
CA LYS A 103 -10.14 10.38 22.80
C LYS A 103 -10.87 9.52 21.77
N VAL A 104 -10.53 8.24 21.68
CA VAL A 104 -11.14 7.29 20.72
C VAL A 104 -12.66 7.34 20.78
N GLN A 105 -13.25 7.39 21.98
CA GLN A 105 -14.69 7.44 22.23
C GLN A 105 -15.38 8.73 21.79
N LYS A 106 -14.62 9.79 21.50
CA LYS A 106 -15.15 11.11 21.09
C LYS A 106 -14.98 11.36 19.58
N ILE A 107 -14.47 10.38 18.85
CA ILE A 107 -14.31 10.51 17.39
C ILE A 107 -15.67 10.28 16.74
N GLU A 108 -16.13 11.29 16.01
CA GLU A 108 -17.41 11.26 15.33
C GLU A 108 -17.27 11.05 13.82
N ARG A 109 -18.31 10.45 13.21
CA ARG A 109 -18.40 10.26 11.76
C ARG A 109 -18.10 11.55 10.97
N ARG A 110 -18.65 12.69 11.41
CA ARG A 110 -18.48 13.99 10.74
C ARG A 110 -17.01 14.40 10.66
N GLN A 111 -16.25 14.19 11.72
CA GLN A 111 -14.81 14.48 11.76
C GLN A 111 -14.07 13.63 10.72
N ILE A 112 -14.39 12.33 10.63
CA ILE A 112 -13.71 11.41 9.70
C ILE A 112 -13.98 11.82 8.25
N VAL A 113 -15.21 12.19 7.91
CA VAL A 113 -15.60 12.71 6.59
C VAL A 113 -14.81 13.98 6.26
N GLN A 114 -14.73 14.93 7.19
CA GLN A 114 -13.97 16.17 6.99
C GLN A 114 -12.47 15.91 6.76
N ILE A 115 -11.88 14.97 7.52
CA ILE A 115 -10.48 14.58 7.34
C ILE A 115 -10.27 13.95 5.97
N GLN A 116 -11.15 13.02 5.57
CA GLN A 116 -11.08 12.37 4.25
C GLN A 116 -11.11 13.40 3.13
N GLN A 117 -12.05 14.35 3.18
CA GLN A 117 -12.21 15.41 2.17
C GLN A 117 -11.00 16.34 2.15
N ARG A 118 -10.60 16.88 3.29
CA ARG A 118 -9.44 17.79 3.39
C ARG A 118 -8.14 17.13 2.88
N VAL A 119 -7.89 15.87 3.24
CA VAL A 119 -6.71 15.14 2.76
C VAL A 119 -6.82 14.88 1.25
N ALA A 120 -8.03 14.63 0.74
CA ALA A 120 -8.26 14.44 -0.69
C ALA A 120 -8.03 15.72 -1.50
N GLU A 121 -8.47 16.87 -1.01
CA GLU A 121 -8.26 18.19 -1.61
C GLU A 121 -6.76 18.53 -1.70
N MET A 122 -6.03 18.31 -0.61
CA MET A 122 -4.61 18.67 -0.53
C MET A 122 -3.67 17.66 -1.22
N HIS A 123 -4.01 16.36 -1.24
CA HIS A 123 -3.08 15.28 -1.61
C HIS A 123 -3.68 14.26 -2.60
N GLY A 124 -4.89 14.53 -3.08
CA GLY A 124 -5.62 13.69 -4.03
C GLY A 124 -6.50 12.62 -3.37
N VAL A 125 -7.56 12.26 -4.10
CA VAL A 125 -8.63 11.35 -3.66
C VAL A 125 -8.13 10.02 -3.10
N SER A 126 -7.11 9.43 -3.74
CA SER A 126 -6.52 8.15 -3.25
C SER A 126 -5.90 8.28 -1.86
N THR A 127 -5.32 9.45 -1.54
CA THR A 127 -4.71 9.70 -0.23
C THR A 127 -5.79 9.94 0.81
N GLY A 128 -6.86 10.67 0.48
CA GLY A 128 -8.02 10.86 1.35
C GLY A 128 -8.71 9.53 1.70
N ASN A 129 -8.93 8.68 0.69
CA ASN A 129 -9.50 7.35 0.90
C ASN A 129 -8.60 6.45 1.76
N ARG A 130 -7.28 6.57 1.62
CA ARG A 130 -6.31 5.86 2.47
C ARG A 130 -6.36 6.36 3.91
N ALA A 131 -6.47 7.66 4.15
CA ALA A 131 -6.61 8.23 5.48
C ALA A 131 -7.87 7.68 6.18
N LYS A 132 -9.02 7.67 5.48
CA LYS A 132 -10.26 7.05 5.98
C LYS A 132 -10.08 5.56 6.28
N LEU A 133 -9.40 4.82 5.41
CA LEU A 133 -9.15 3.38 5.61
C LEU A 133 -8.34 3.11 6.88
N VAL A 134 -7.26 3.88 7.12
CA VAL A 134 -6.44 3.73 8.33
C VAL A 134 -7.26 4.02 9.58
N ILE A 135 -8.03 5.11 9.60
CA ILE A 135 -8.92 5.43 10.72
C ILE A 135 -9.91 4.29 10.97
N SER A 136 -10.56 3.79 9.91
CA SER A 136 -11.56 2.71 10.01
C SER A 136 -10.96 1.43 10.61
N MET A 137 -9.77 1.01 10.18
CA MET A 137 -9.11 -0.20 10.71
C MET A 137 -8.73 -0.07 12.18
N VAL A 138 -8.29 1.11 12.61
CA VAL A 138 -7.94 1.36 14.03
C VAL A 138 -9.22 1.35 14.89
N LEU A 139 -10.27 2.03 14.43
CA LEU A 139 -11.54 2.09 15.15
C LEU A 139 -12.28 0.75 15.17
N GLU A 140 -12.17 -0.05 14.12
CA GLU A 140 -12.67 -1.43 14.09
C GLU A 140 -12.03 -2.28 15.20
N ASN A 141 -10.72 -2.16 15.36
CA ASN A 141 -10.04 -2.84 16.46
C ASN A 141 -10.49 -2.29 17.83
N ALA A 142 -10.75 -0.98 17.95
CA ALA A 142 -11.28 -0.39 19.18
C ALA A 142 -12.70 -0.89 19.54
N VAL A 143 -13.49 -1.30 18.55
CA VAL A 143 -14.77 -2.00 18.78
C VAL A 143 -14.51 -3.39 19.36
N LEU A 144 -13.58 -4.14 18.76
CA LEU A 144 -13.21 -5.49 19.24
C LEU A 144 -12.66 -5.47 20.67
N ASP A 145 -11.92 -4.43 21.03
CA ASP A 145 -11.36 -4.24 22.36
C ASP A 145 -12.39 -3.66 23.37
N GLY A 146 -13.62 -3.38 22.92
CA GLY A 146 -14.71 -2.84 23.77
C GLY A 146 -14.46 -1.39 24.22
N ILE A 147 -13.62 -0.63 23.52
CA ILE A 147 -13.36 0.80 23.79
C ILE A 147 -14.52 1.66 23.26
N ILE A 148 -15.07 1.28 22.13
CA ILE A 148 -16.27 1.89 21.52
C ILE A 148 -17.26 0.78 21.11
N THR A 149 -18.54 1.11 20.99
CA THR A 149 -19.61 0.15 20.67
C THR A 149 -19.83 -0.06 19.19
N ALA A 150 -19.47 0.94 18.38
CA ALA A 150 -19.61 0.91 16.93
C ALA A 150 -18.49 1.73 16.28
N ASN A 151 -18.12 1.38 15.07
CA ASN A 151 -17.10 2.10 14.32
C ASN A 151 -17.72 3.34 13.62
N PRO A 152 -17.40 4.57 14.02
CA PRO A 152 -17.96 5.76 13.38
C PRO A 152 -17.48 5.98 11.94
N ALA A 153 -16.49 5.20 11.47
CA ALA A 153 -16.03 5.24 10.08
C ALA A 153 -16.84 4.32 9.14
N ASP A 154 -17.75 3.51 9.70
CA ASP A 154 -18.59 2.62 8.90
C ASP A 154 -19.51 3.40 7.98
N HIS A 155 -19.79 2.80 6.83
CA HIS A 155 -20.67 3.39 5.80
C HIS A 155 -20.22 4.78 5.28
N ILE A 156 -18.98 5.23 5.56
CA ILE A 156 -18.43 6.39 4.88
C ILE A 156 -17.98 5.93 3.48
N PRO A 157 -18.56 6.48 2.40
CA PRO A 157 -18.21 6.07 1.05
C PRO A 157 -16.79 6.48 0.68
N GLN A 158 -16.21 5.76 -0.27
CA GLN A 158 -15.00 6.22 -0.91
C GLN A 158 -15.29 7.42 -1.80
N LEU A 159 -14.43 8.43 -1.72
CA LEU A 159 -14.49 9.55 -2.66
C LEU A 159 -14.16 9.04 -4.06
N LYS A 160 -14.96 9.43 -5.03
CA LYS A 160 -14.73 9.15 -6.45
C LYS A 160 -13.93 10.29 -7.08
N ARG A 161 -13.10 9.97 -8.05
CA ARG A 161 -12.46 11.00 -8.87
C ARG A 161 -13.51 11.50 -9.86
N GLU A 162 -13.93 12.74 -9.75
CA GLU A 162 -14.78 13.37 -10.74
C GLU A 162 -13.97 13.66 -12.02
N GLY A 163 -14.56 13.41 -13.17
CA GLY A 163 -14.09 13.90 -14.47
C GLY A 163 -12.91 13.17 -15.12
N ARG A 164 -12.32 12.13 -14.53
CA ARG A 164 -11.32 11.33 -15.27
C ARG A 164 -12.02 10.31 -16.16
N LYS A 165 -11.99 10.56 -17.47
CA LYS A 165 -12.26 9.49 -18.44
C LYS A 165 -11.31 8.33 -18.18
N ILE A 166 -11.81 7.10 -18.26
CA ILE A 166 -11.04 5.86 -18.10
C ILE A 166 -9.77 5.83 -18.97
N THR A 167 -9.76 6.62 -20.05
CA THR A 167 -8.68 6.77 -21.01
C THR A 167 -7.43 7.54 -20.53
N GLU A 168 -7.52 8.32 -19.45
CA GLU A 168 -6.33 8.97 -18.87
C GLU A 168 -5.69 8.08 -17.81
N THR A 169 -5.06 6.99 -18.24
CA THR A 169 -4.24 6.17 -17.34
C THR A 169 -3.00 6.97 -16.92
N THR A 170 -2.75 7.04 -15.61
CA THR A 170 -1.54 7.65 -15.03
C THR A 170 -0.25 6.91 -15.41
N HIS A 171 -0.37 5.81 -16.14
CA HIS A 171 0.71 4.95 -16.62
C HIS A 171 0.58 4.78 -18.14
N LYS A 172 0.91 5.82 -18.87
CA LYS A 172 0.99 5.75 -20.34
C LYS A 172 2.21 4.90 -20.72
N ALA A 173 2.01 3.93 -21.61
CA ALA A 173 3.11 3.19 -22.20
C ALA A 173 3.96 4.13 -23.09
N LEU A 174 5.27 3.87 -23.17
CA LEU A 174 6.16 4.62 -24.04
C LEU A 174 5.94 4.17 -25.50
N SER A 175 6.02 5.13 -26.40
CA SER A 175 6.10 4.88 -27.84
C SER A 175 7.48 4.27 -28.21
N ALA A 176 7.58 3.70 -29.41
CA ALA A 176 8.85 3.16 -29.92
C ALA A 176 9.96 4.23 -29.96
N GLN A 177 9.61 5.46 -30.36
CA GLN A 177 10.55 6.58 -30.42
C GLN A 177 11.02 6.98 -29.02
N GLU A 178 10.11 7.10 -28.04
CA GLU A 178 10.47 7.42 -26.65
C GLU A 178 11.37 6.37 -26.03
N ILE A 179 11.12 5.07 -26.29
CA ILE A 179 11.99 3.97 -25.86
C ILE A 179 13.39 4.13 -26.42
N THR A 180 13.48 4.36 -27.75
CA THR A 180 14.77 4.53 -28.45
C THR A 180 15.56 5.70 -27.89
N ASP A 181 14.93 6.86 -27.77
CA ASP A 181 15.57 8.08 -27.26
C ASP A 181 15.97 7.96 -25.80
N PHE A 182 15.12 7.37 -24.95
CA PHE A 182 15.42 7.16 -23.55
C PHE A 182 16.56 6.17 -23.33
N LEU A 183 16.57 5.04 -24.04
CA LEU A 183 17.64 4.04 -23.95
C LEU A 183 18.96 4.60 -24.50
N ALA A 184 18.95 5.27 -25.64
CA ALA A 184 20.16 5.91 -26.20
C ALA A 184 20.76 6.93 -25.22
N GLY A 185 19.92 7.79 -24.62
CA GLY A 185 20.37 8.78 -23.64
C GLY A 185 20.78 8.16 -22.28
N SER A 186 20.40 6.93 -22.01
CA SER A 186 20.72 6.22 -20.75
C SER A 186 21.88 5.24 -20.89
N LYS A 187 22.50 5.09 -22.07
CA LYS A 187 23.49 4.04 -22.38
C LYS A 187 24.65 3.99 -21.42
N GLU A 188 25.17 5.14 -21.00
CA GLU A 188 26.29 5.26 -20.07
C GLU A 188 25.84 5.15 -18.60
N SER A 189 24.56 4.92 -18.33
CA SER A 189 24.07 4.86 -16.97
C SER A 189 24.14 3.48 -16.38
N TRP A 190 24.30 3.43 -15.06
CA TRP A 190 24.22 2.23 -14.24
C TRP A 190 22.89 1.45 -14.41
N TYR A 191 21.81 2.16 -14.75
CA TYR A 191 20.47 1.57 -14.89
C TYR A 191 20.15 1.09 -16.32
N TYR A 192 21.02 1.29 -17.29
CA TYR A 192 20.73 1.00 -18.69
C TYR A 192 20.24 -0.43 -18.92
N ASN A 193 21.01 -1.41 -18.48
CA ASN A 193 20.66 -2.82 -18.64
C ASN A 193 19.44 -3.23 -17.80
N ALA A 194 19.23 -2.60 -16.62
CA ALA A 194 18.02 -2.82 -15.82
C ALA A 194 16.75 -2.34 -16.55
N PHE A 195 16.81 -1.19 -17.23
CA PHE A 195 15.67 -0.68 -18.00
C PHE A 195 15.40 -1.56 -19.24
N ARG A 196 16.45 -1.97 -19.96
CA ARG A 196 16.32 -2.94 -21.06
C ARG A 196 15.68 -4.24 -20.60
N PHE A 197 16.15 -4.78 -19.49
CA PHE A 197 15.62 -6.01 -18.90
C PHE A 197 14.15 -5.89 -18.51
N MET A 198 13.75 -4.77 -17.87
CA MET A 198 12.35 -4.52 -17.52
C MET A 198 11.47 -4.35 -18.76
N LEU A 199 11.95 -3.70 -19.82
CA LEU A 199 11.24 -3.58 -21.09
C LEU A 199 11.12 -4.93 -21.82
N ALA A 200 12.13 -5.82 -21.71
CA ALA A 200 12.13 -7.13 -22.37
C ALA A 200 11.32 -8.21 -21.62
N THR A 201 11.08 -8.04 -20.31
CA THR A 201 10.47 -9.08 -19.46
C THR A 201 9.19 -8.65 -18.75
N GLY A 202 8.92 -7.34 -18.65
CA GLY A 202 7.79 -6.81 -17.90
C GLY A 202 7.88 -7.01 -16.38
N VAL A 203 9.03 -7.35 -15.82
CA VAL A 203 9.21 -7.50 -14.36
C VAL A 203 9.04 -6.18 -13.62
N ARG A 204 8.61 -6.24 -12.35
CA ARG A 204 8.55 -5.04 -11.51
C ARG A 204 9.95 -4.58 -11.13
N CYS A 205 10.14 -3.28 -10.92
CA CYS A 205 11.43 -2.73 -10.50
C CYS A 205 12.02 -3.42 -9.26
N GLY A 206 11.19 -3.73 -8.25
CA GLY A 206 11.65 -4.44 -7.07
C GLY A 206 12.05 -5.89 -7.35
N GLU A 207 11.40 -6.56 -8.30
CA GLU A 207 11.75 -7.92 -8.76
C GLU A 207 13.09 -7.89 -9.52
N CYS A 208 13.25 -6.90 -10.43
CA CYS A 208 14.51 -6.67 -11.14
C CYS A 208 15.68 -6.42 -10.16
N GLY A 209 15.51 -5.53 -9.18
CA GLY A 209 16.54 -5.21 -8.19
C GLY A 209 16.83 -6.34 -7.18
N ALA A 210 16.00 -7.41 -7.17
CA ALA A 210 16.17 -8.58 -6.30
C ALA A 210 16.71 -9.80 -7.02
N LEU A 211 16.90 -9.74 -8.36
CA LEU A 211 17.33 -10.85 -9.17
C LEU A 211 18.81 -11.16 -8.93
N GLU A 212 19.12 -12.38 -8.56
CA GLU A 212 20.49 -12.87 -8.33
C GLU A 212 20.92 -13.88 -9.40
N PRO A 213 22.24 -14.11 -9.61
CA PRO A 213 22.73 -15.08 -10.58
C PRO A 213 22.15 -16.49 -10.40
N ARG A 214 21.88 -16.91 -9.16
CA ARG A 214 21.27 -18.23 -8.85
C ARG A 214 19.79 -18.35 -9.27
N ASP A 215 19.14 -17.27 -9.67
CA ASP A 215 17.78 -17.28 -10.20
C ASP A 215 17.74 -17.55 -11.71
N ILE A 216 18.90 -17.59 -12.37
CA ILE A 216 19.03 -17.83 -13.81
C ILE A 216 19.39 -19.29 -14.07
N ASP A 217 18.48 -20.03 -14.68
CA ASP A 217 18.75 -21.37 -15.17
C ASP A 217 19.11 -21.33 -16.68
N TYR A 218 20.40 -21.34 -16.96
CA TYR A 218 20.89 -21.31 -18.33
C TYR A 218 20.64 -22.61 -19.10
N LYS A 219 20.46 -23.77 -18.42
CA LYS A 219 20.16 -25.06 -19.05
C LYS A 219 18.70 -25.12 -19.48
N ALA A 220 17.80 -24.80 -18.59
CA ALA A 220 16.38 -24.72 -18.88
C ALA A 220 15.99 -23.44 -19.66
N ASN A 221 16.91 -22.50 -19.82
CA ASN A 221 16.71 -21.21 -20.48
C ASN A 221 15.59 -20.36 -19.86
N VAL A 222 15.56 -20.27 -18.51
CA VAL A 222 14.51 -19.58 -17.75
C VAL A 222 15.07 -18.73 -16.63
N ILE A 223 14.26 -17.76 -16.17
CA ILE A 223 14.50 -16.89 -15.03
C ILE A 223 13.44 -17.15 -13.98
N HIS A 224 13.84 -17.38 -12.75
CA HIS A 224 12.95 -17.54 -11.61
C HIS A 224 12.75 -16.22 -10.87
N ILE A 225 11.56 -15.66 -10.92
CA ILE A 225 11.21 -14.47 -10.12
C ILE A 225 10.67 -14.95 -8.77
N ARG A 226 11.45 -14.77 -7.70
CA ARG A 226 11.14 -15.29 -6.35
C ARG A 226 11.14 -14.24 -5.26
N ARG A 227 11.79 -13.10 -5.48
CA ARG A 227 12.06 -12.06 -4.47
C ARG A 227 11.76 -10.68 -5.00
N THR A 228 11.66 -9.73 -4.09
CA THR A 228 11.48 -8.31 -4.45
C THR A 228 12.19 -7.40 -3.46
N VAL A 229 12.78 -6.32 -3.94
CA VAL A 229 13.26 -5.24 -3.07
C VAL A 229 12.05 -4.49 -2.53
N THR A 230 11.98 -4.37 -1.22
CA THR A 230 10.88 -3.74 -0.49
C THR A 230 11.42 -2.86 0.66
N ARG A 231 10.53 -2.18 1.37
CA ARG A 231 10.90 -1.43 2.59
C ARG A 231 10.53 -2.23 3.84
N ASP A 232 11.38 -2.16 4.84
CA ASP A 232 11.05 -2.59 6.19
C ASP A 232 10.21 -1.53 6.93
N VAL A 233 9.90 -1.79 8.19
CA VAL A 233 9.13 -0.87 9.06
C VAL A 233 9.84 0.45 9.33
N SER A 234 11.17 0.49 9.24
CA SER A 234 11.98 1.70 9.39
C SER A 234 12.08 2.52 8.10
N GLY A 235 11.58 1.99 6.99
CA GLY A 235 11.69 2.60 5.67
C GLY A 235 12.98 2.27 4.91
N LYS A 236 13.85 1.42 5.46
CA LYS A 236 15.08 0.96 4.81
C LYS A 236 14.73 -0.02 3.69
N TRP A 237 15.42 0.09 2.57
CA TRP A 237 15.32 -0.86 1.48
C TRP A 237 16.01 -2.18 1.83
N ILE A 238 15.26 -3.27 1.73
CA ILE A 238 15.72 -4.63 2.02
C ILE A 238 15.33 -5.60 0.90
N LEU A 239 16.04 -6.69 0.83
CA LEU A 239 15.65 -7.83 0.01
C LEU A 239 14.55 -8.60 0.77
N GLY A 240 13.35 -8.64 0.22
CA GLY A 240 12.22 -9.36 0.81
C GLY A 240 12.16 -10.80 0.30
N ASP A 241 11.98 -11.75 1.22
CA ASP A 241 12.09 -13.19 0.95
C ASP A 241 10.91 -13.76 0.15
N THR A 242 9.80 -13.06 0.07
CA THR A 242 8.64 -13.54 -0.70
C THR A 242 7.90 -12.42 -1.41
N PRO A 243 7.47 -12.64 -2.66
CA PRO A 243 6.50 -11.78 -3.32
C PRO A 243 5.19 -11.69 -2.52
N LYS A 244 4.38 -10.69 -2.83
CA LYS A 244 3.13 -10.37 -2.10
C LYS A 244 2.09 -11.49 -2.10
N THR A 245 2.14 -12.39 -3.09
CA THR A 245 1.22 -13.52 -3.28
C THR A 245 1.96 -14.70 -3.89
N ALA A 246 1.45 -15.93 -3.73
CA ALA A 246 2.00 -17.13 -4.36
C ALA A 246 2.10 -17.00 -5.89
N HIS A 247 1.17 -16.29 -6.53
CA HIS A 247 1.19 -16.00 -7.98
C HIS A 247 2.31 -15.04 -8.41
N SER A 248 3.02 -14.41 -7.49
CA SER A 248 4.14 -13.53 -7.81
C SER A 248 5.44 -14.31 -8.04
N CYS A 249 5.54 -15.57 -7.56
CA CYS A 249 6.58 -16.50 -7.96
C CYS A 249 6.24 -17.04 -9.35
N ARG A 250 7.10 -16.78 -10.31
CA ARG A 250 6.89 -17.19 -11.69
C ARG A 250 8.21 -17.46 -12.40
N VAL A 251 8.10 -18.12 -13.51
CA VAL A 251 9.22 -18.44 -14.40
C VAL A 251 9.05 -17.65 -15.70
N ILE A 252 10.11 -17.00 -16.15
CA ILE A 252 10.12 -16.23 -17.40
C ILE A 252 11.10 -16.93 -18.35
N PRO A 253 10.67 -17.43 -19.52
CA PRO A 253 11.57 -17.93 -20.55
C PRO A 253 12.51 -16.84 -21.05
N MET A 254 13.77 -17.20 -21.30
CA MET A 254 14.75 -16.27 -21.86
C MET A 254 14.81 -16.41 -23.39
N ASN A 255 14.81 -15.28 -24.08
CA ASN A 255 15.24 -15.19 -25.47
C ASN A 255 16.71 -14.74 -25.55
N ALA A 256 17.25 -14.67 -26.76
CA ALA A 256 18.64 -14.26 -26.99
C ALA A 256 18.94 -12.83 -26.47
N GLU A 257 17.99 -11.91 -26.59
CA GLU A 257 18.11 -10.53 -26.11
C GLU A 257 18.23 -10.47 -24.58
N ILE A 258 17.33 -11.15 -23.86
CA ILE A 258 17.35 -11.22 -22.39
C ILE A 258 18.66 -11.82 -21.90
N ARG A 259 19.12 -12.91 -22.54
CA ARG A 259 20.40 -13.57 -22.21
C ARG A 259 21.58 -12.61 -22.43
N ALA A 260 21.60 -11.85 -23.53
CA ALA A 260 22.64 -10.88 -23.81
C ALA A 260 22.69 -9.76 -22.75
N ILE A 261 21.52 -9.22 -22.37
CA ILE A 261 21.42 -8.18 -21.31
C ILE A 261 21.97 -8.68 -19.98
N LEU A 262 21.60 -9.89 -19.57
CA LEU A 262 22.08 -10.49 -18.31
C LEU A 262 23.60 -10.72 -18.33
N ASN A 263 24.14 -11.27 -19.42
CA ASN A 263 25.57 -11.53 -19.57
C ASN A 263 26.38 -10.22 -19.56
N GLU A 264 25.91 -9.19 -20.28
CA GLU A 264 26.51 -7.86 -20.30
C GLU A 264 26.55 -7.26 -18.88
N GLN A 265 25.42 -7.30 -18.16
CA GLN A 265 25.36 -6.79 -16.81
C GLN A 265 26.24 -7.55 -15.82
N MET A 266 26.28 -8.87 -15.89
CA MET A 266 27.13 -9.69 -15.03
C MET A 266 28.62 -9.45 -15.32
N LYS A 267 29.00 -9.34 -16.59
CA LYS A 267 30.38 -8.99 -16.98
C LYS A 267 30.77 -7.63 -16.37
N TYR A 268 29.90 -6.63 -16.47
CA TYR A 268 30.11 -5.30 -15.89
C TYR A 268 30.24 -5.36 -14.37
N ASN A 269 29.36 -6.11 -13.69
CA ASN A 269 29.44 -6.29 -12.24
C ASN A 269 30.76 -6.94 -11.80
N ASN A 270 31.22 -7.97 -12.53
CA ASN A 270 32.45 -8.67 -12.22
C ASN A 270 33.68 -7.74 -12.34
N MET A 271 33.67 -6.82 -13.32
CA MET A 271 34.72 -5.82 -13.47
C MET A 271 34.73 -4.82 -12.32
N MET A 272 33.55 -4.38 -11.86
CA MET A 272 33.42 -3.30 -10.87
C MET A 272 33.45 -3.78 -9.42
N PHE A 273 32.95 -4.98 -9.13
CA PHE A 273 32.76 -5.46 -7.75
C PHE A 273 33.33 -6.85 -7.49
N GLY A 274 33.90 -7.50 -8.50
CA GLY A 274 34.27 -8.91 -8.44
C GLY A 274 33.08 -9.87 -8.53
N ILE A 275 33.37 -11.16 -8.59
CA ILE A 275 32.36 -12.21 -8.70
C ILE A 275 31.62 -12.36 -7.38
N ALA A 276 30.28 -12.20 -7.40
CA ALA A 276 29.41 -12.33 -6.23
C ALA A 276 28.08 -12.98 -6.64
N LEU A 277 27.95 -14.28 -6.37
CA LEU A 277 26.75 -15.06 -6.74
C LEU A 277 25.55 -14.82 -5.84
N ASP A 278 25.77 -14.25 -4.65
CA ASP A 278 24.78 -13.95 -3.62
C ASP A 278 24.30 -12.48 -3.65
N LYS A 279 24.71 -11.73 -4.65
CA LYS A 279 24.33 -10.33 -4.80
C LYS A 279 23.41 -10.12 -6.00
N PRO A 280 22.50 -9.15 -5.95
CA PRO A 280 21.65 -8.84 -7.09
C PRO A 280 22.45 -8.51 -8.37
N ILE A 281 21.91 -8.93 -9.51
CA ILE A 281 22.48 -8.63 -10.84
C ILE A 281 22.35 -7.13 -11.12
N PHE A 282 21.16 -6.54 -10.87
CA PHE A 282 20.91 -5.11 -11.07
C PHE A 282 21.03 -4.38 -9.74
N ARG A 283 22.10 -3.61 -9.61
CA ARG A 283 22.45 -2.88 -8.37
C ARG A 283 22.32 -1.37 -8.57
N SER A 284 22.41 -0.61 -7.50
CA SER A 284 22.64 0.82 -7.58
C SER A 284 24.11 1.12 -7.92
N GLU A 285 24.40 2.34 -8.32
CA GLU A 285 25.76 2.81 -8.66
C GLU A 285 26.81 2.48 -7.58
N ARG A 286 26.41 2.50 -6.31
CA ARG A 286 27.27 2.20 -5.16
C ARG A 286 27.25 0.72 -4.75
N GLY A 287 26.76 -0.17 -5.60
CA GLY A 287 26.69 -1.61 -5.34
C GLY A 287 25.55 -2.06 -4.42
N GLY A 288 24.73 -1.13 -3.91
CA GLY A 288 23.56 -1.42 -3.07
C GLY A 288 22.33 -1.87 -3.87
N LEU A 289 21.20 -2.09 -3.18
CA LEU A 289 19.96 -2.51 -3.82
C LEU A 289 19.42 -1.44 -4.77
N MET A 290 19.14 -1.82 -6.03
CA MET A 290 18.33 -1.02 -6.92
C MET A 290 16.89 -1.00 -6.40
N ASN A 291 16.29 0.18 -6.34
CA ASN A 291 14.93 0.34 -5.81
C ASN A 291 14.12 1.35 -6.63
N THR A 292 12.80 1.31 -6.45
CA THR A 292 11.86 2.16 -7.20
C THR A 292 12.11 3.66 -7.03
N SER A 293 12.58 4.09 -5.84
CA SER A 293 12.82 5.53 -5.58
C SER A 293 14.00 6.05 -6.39
N THR A 294 15.14 5.35 -6.37
CA THR A 294 16.35 5.74 -7.11
C THR A 294 16.15 5.63 -8.61
N ALA A 295 15.48 4.57 -9.09
CA ALA A 295 15.15 4.41 -10.50
C ALA A 295 14.23 5.55 -11.02
N ASN A 296 13.21 5.93 -10.26
CA ASN A 296 12.34 7.05 -10.62
C ASN A 296 13.05 8.40 -10.58
N SER A 297 13.96 8.61 -9.63
CA SER A 297 14.77 9.84 -9.58
C SER A 297 15.67 9.96 -10.81
N PHE A 298 16.30 8.85 -11.21
CA PHE A 298 17.11 8.80 -12.43
C PHE A 298 16.26 9.07 -13.68
N ILE A 299 15.12 8.40 -13.83
CA ILE A 299 14.20 8.60 -14.97
C ILE A 299 13.81 10.08 -15.08
N ARG A 300 13.38 10.68 -13.97
CA ARG A 300 12.99 12.10 -13.95
C ARG A 300 14.13 13.01 -14.41
N TYR A 301 15.32 12.81 -13.86
CA TYR A 301 16.50 13.56 -14.25
C TYR A 301 16.81 13.39 -15.75
N LYS A 302 16.85 12.14 -16.23
CA LYS A 302 17.24 11.83 -17.60
C LYS A 302 16.21 12.34 -18.62
N VAL A 303 14.92 12.14 -18.39
CA VAL A 303 13.85 12.65 -19.27
C VAL A 303 13.88 14.17 -19.33
N THR A 304 14.08 14.84 -18.18
CA THR A 304 14.22 16.31 -18.18
C THR A 304 15.43 16.76 -18.98
N GLN A 305 16.55 16.06 -18.92
CA GLN A 305 17.74 16.37 -19.71
C GLN A 305 17.52 16.16 -21.22
N LEU A 306 16.94 15.03 -21.62
CA LEU A 306 16.67 14.71 -23.01
C LEU A 306 15.68 15.67 -23.64
N ASN A 307 14.63 16.06 -22.91
CA ASN A 307 13.66 17.05 -23.39
C ASN A 307 14.28 18.45 -23.57
N LYS A 308 15.26 18.83 -22.73
CA LYS A 308 16.06 20.06 -22.96
C LYS A 308 16.93 19.99 -24.22
N GLN A 309 17.25 18.78 -24.69
CA GLN A 309 18.00 18.53 -25.93
C GLN A 309 17.07 18.37 -27.17
N GLY A 310 15.78 18.69 -27.02
CA GLY A 310 14.80 18.61 -28.09
C GLY A 310 14.15 17.26 -28.31
N LYS A 311 14.30 16.31 -27.35
CA LYS A 311 13.54 15.07 -27.37
C LYS A 311 12.15 15.30 -26.78
N GLU A 312 11.15 14.57 -27.26
CA GLU A 312 9.76 14.66 -26.80
C GLU A 312 9.38 13.38 -26.06
N ILE A 313 9.90 13.23 -24.82
CA ILE A 313 9.59 12.09 -23.97
C ILE A 313 8.64 12.54 -22.86
N HIS A 314 7.45 11.92 -22.77
CA HIS A 314 6.55 12.22 -21.66
C HIS A 314 7.15 11.77 -20.32
N MET A 315 6.86 12.49 -19.23
CA MET A 315 7.35 12.11 -17.91
C MET A 315 6.68 10.82 -17.45
N PHE A 316 7.48 9.81 -17.12
CA PHE A 316 7.00 8.50 -16.73
C PHE A 316 7.67 7.98 -15.44
N SER A 317 7.08 6.94 -14.85
CA SER A 317 7.68 6.21 -13.73
C SER A 317 8.26 4.89 -14.22
N VAL A 318 9.15 4.28 -13.42
CA VAL A 318 9.73 2.97 -13.74
C VAL A 318 8.68 1.88 -13.97
N HIS A 319 7.45 2.04 -13.45
CA HIS A 319 6.35 1.11 -13.70
C HIS A 319 5.85 1.17 -15.15
N ALA A 320 5.98 2.33 -15.81
CA ALA A 320 5.61 2.46 -17.22
C ALA A 320 6.42 1.55 -18.15
N LEU A 321 7.64 1.15 -17.79
CA LEU A 321 8.41 0.17 -18.56
C LEU A 321 7.70 -1.19 -18.64
N ARG A 322 7.10 -1.61 -17.53
CA ARG A 322 6.27 -2.83 -17.49
C ARG A 322 4.95 -2.65 -18.25
N ASP A 323 4.33 -1.48 -18.15
CA ASP A 323 3.11 -1.16 -18.90
C ASP A 323 3.41 -1.12 -20.39
N THR A 324 4.59 -0.63 -20.78
CA THR A 324 5.10 -0.65 -22.18
C THR A 324 5.29 -2.08 -22.68
N PHE A 325 5.95 -2.96 -21.90
CA PHE A 325 6.05 -4.38 -22.26
C PHE A 325 4.67 -5.01 -22.48
N ALA A 326 3.74 -4.77 -21.55
CA ALA A 326 2.39 -5.31 -21.65
C ALA A 326 1.66 -4.82 -22.91
N THR A 327 1.75 -3.51 -23.22
CA THR A 327 1.15 -2.92 -24.42
C THR A 327 1.78 -3.45 -25.71
N MET A 328 3.11 -3.57 -25.74
CA MET A 328 3.81 -4.12 -26.92
C MET A 328 3.50 -5.60 -27.15
N ALA A 329 3.39 -6.39 -26.07
CA ALA A 329 2.99 -7.80 -26.13
C ALA A 329 1.54 -7.94 -26.63
N ALA A 330 0.63 -7.06 -26.20
CA ALA A 330 -0.73 -7.04 -26.71
C ALA A 330 -0.76 -6.75 -28.21
N ARG A 331 -0.07 -5.72 -28.65
CA ARG A 331 0.05 -5.37 -30.09
C ARG A 331 0.69 -6.48 -30.93
N LYS A 332 1.44 -7.35 -30.33
CA LYS A 332 1.98 -8.59 -30.95
C LYS A 332 1.06 -9.79 -30.78
N HIS A 333 -0.18 -9.59 -30.38
CA HIS A 333 -1.24 -10.60 -30.19
C HIS A 333 -0.82 -11.75 -29.26
N VAL A 334 0.03 -11.48 -28.25
CA VAL A 334 0.35 -12.47 -27.20
C VAL A 334 -0.93 -12.80 -26.46
N PRO A 335 -1.31 -14.11 -26.34
CA PRO A 335 -2.53 -14.49 -25.62
C PRO A 335 -2.55 -13.94 -24.21
N MET A 336 -3.70 -13.42 -23.77
CA MET A 336 -3.85 -12.71 -22.50
C MET A 336 -3.55 -13.57 -21.26
N ASN A 337 -3.84 -14.88 -21.33
CA ASN A 337 -3.46 -15.83 -20.28
C ASN A 337 -1.93 -15.96 -20.14
N VAL A 338 -1.20 -16.05 -21.26
CA VAL A 338 0.27 -16.11 -21.27
C VAL A 338 0.86 -14.82 -20.70
N LEU A 339 0.31 -13.67 -21.10
CA LEU A 339 0.81 -12.39 -20.61
C LEU A 339 0.50 -12.17 -19.13
N LYS A 340 -0.67 -12.59 -18.65
CA LYS A 340 -0.99 -12.61 -17.22
C LYS A 340 0.06 -13.39 -16.42
N GLU A 341 0.48 -14.55 -16.90
CA GLU A 341 1.50 -15.39 -16.26
C GLU A 341 2.87 -14.72 -16.28
N LEU A 342 3.32 -14.23 -17.44
CA LEU A 342 4.59 -13.49 -17.57
C LEU A 342 4.65 -12.27 -16.62
N LEU A 343 3.56 -11.53 -16.52
CA LEU A 343 3.46 -10.38 -15.62
C LEU A 343 3.28 -10.78 -14.16
N GLY A 344 2.75 -11.96 -13.84
CA GLY A 344 2.40 -12.35 -12.47
C GLY A 344 1.27 -11.48 -11.90
N HIS A 345 0.19 -11.31 -12.67
CA HIS A 345 -1.03 -10.64 -12.20
C HIS A 345 -1.94 -11.62 -11.49
N ALA A 346 -2.41 -11.24 -10.29
CA ALA A 346 -3.30 -12.08 -9.48
C ALA A 346 -4.68 -12.27 -10.13
N SER A 347 -5.18 -11.28 -10.89
CA SER A 347 -6.47 -11.37 -11.58
C SER A 347 -6.35 -11.07 -13.07
N TYR A 348 -7.25 -11.67 -13.84
CA TYR A 348 -7.41 -11.42 -15.27
C TYR A 348 -7.80 -9.95 -15.55
N GLN A 349 -8.66 -9.38 -14.70
CA GLN A 349 -9.16 -8.02 -14.81
C GLN A 349 -8.00 -6.99 -14.82
N MET A 350 -6.98 -7.18 -14.00
CA MET A 350 -5.81 -6.28 -13.97
C MET A 350 -5.05 -6.24 -15.30
N THR A 351 -5.11 -7.33 -16.08
CA THR A 351 -4.51 -7.39 -17.41
C THR A 351 -5.48 -6.82 -18.44
N ALA A 352 -6.76 -7.17 -18.37
CA ALA A 352 -7.80 -6.76 -19.30
C ALA A 352 -8.00 -5.24 -19.33
N ASP A 353 -8.06 -4.59 -18.17
CA ASP A 353 -8.24 -3.13 -18.08
C ASP A 353 -7.13 -2.34 -18.79
N ARG A 354 -5.91 -2.88 -18.83
CA ARG A 354 -4.77 -2.27 -19.54
C ARG A 354 -4.78 -2.55 -21.03
N TYR A 355 -5.39 -3.66 -21.45
CA TYR A 355 -5.53 -4.07 -22.83
C TYR A 355 -6.72 -3.42 -23.53
N ALA A 356 -7.74 -2.99 -22.79
CA ALA A 356 -8.97 -2.48 -23.34
C ALA A 356 -8.73 -1.38 -24.39
N GLN A 357 -7.73 -0.52 -24.16
CA GLN A 357 -7.40 0.54 -25.09
C GLN A 357 -6.78 0.02 -26.41
N VAL A 358 -5.89 -0.95 -26.33
CA VAL A 358 -5.25 -1.57 -27.52
C VAL A 358 -6.32 -2.34 -28.32
N TYR A 359 -7.20 -3.06 -27.66
CA TYR A 359 -8.28 -3.80 -28.32
C TYR A 359 -9.36 -2.88 -28.95
N GLU A 360 -9.62 -1.70 -28.40
CA GLU A 360 -10.55 -0.75 -29.04
C GLU A 360 -9.97 -0.17 -30.34
N GLU A 361 -8.67 0.10 -30.38
CA GLU A 361 -7.97 0.52 -31.60
C GLU A 361 -7.98 -0.62 -32.66
N GLU A 362 -7.74 -1.86 -32.24
CA GLU A 362 -7.69 -3.04 -33.11
C GLU A 362 -9.08 -3.53 -33.57
N LYS A 363 -10.13 -3.37 -32.78
CA LYS A 363 -11.50 -3.74 -33.20
C LYS A 363 -11.92 -3.13 -34.54
N GLN A 364 -11.56 -1.86 -34.73
CA GLN A 364 -11.90 -1.18 -35.99
C GLN A 364 -11.13 -1.77 -37.18
N GLU A 365 -9.89 -2.20 -36.95
CA GLU A 365 -9.03 -2.76 -37.98
C GLU A 365 -9.41 -4.20 -38.31
N VAL A 366 -9.69 -5.01 -37.27
CA VAL A 366 -10.20 -6.38 -37.43
C VAL A 366 -11.54 -6.40 -38.14
N MET A 367 -12.48 -5.52 -37.79
CA MET A 367 -13.79 -5.44 -38.46
C MET A 367 -13.69 -5.00 -39.92
N LYS A 368 -12.69 -4.21 -40.31
CA LYS A 368 -12.45 -3.87 -41.71
C LYS A 368 -11.98 -5.06 -42.54
N GLY A 369 -11.29 -6.01 -41.92
CA GLY A 369 -10.81 -7.24 -42.60
C GLY A 369 -11.74 -8.46 -42.45
N LEU A 370 -12.81 -8.36 -41.66
CA LEU A 370 -13.71 -9.47 -41.36
C LEU A 370 -14.92 -9.42 -42.31
N SER A 371 -14.75 -9.86 -43.58
CA SER A 371 -15.88 -10.10 -44.47
C SER A 371 -16.22 -11.60 -44.49
N ILE A 372 -17.28 -11.99 -43.74
CA ILE A 372 -17.72 -13.39 -43.67
C ILE A 372 -18.71 -13.70 -44.82
N LEU A 373 -19.21 -12.67 -45.47
CA LEU A 373 -20.25 -12.81 -46.51
C LEU A 373 -19.68 -12.80 -47.94
N GLU A 374 -18.39 -12.56 -48.11
CA GLU A 374 -17.66 -12.65 -49.38
C GLU A 374 -16.87 -13.97 -49.43
N ALA A 375 -17.61 -15.12 -49.44
CA ALA A 375 -17.04 -16.42 -49.73
C ALA A 375 -17.71 -17.00 -51.01
#